data_309817be88a7e808f07a4ba3d3e8dfb5
#
_entry.id   309817be88a7e808f07a4ba3d3e8dfb5
#
_cell.length_a   1.000
_cell.length_b   1.000
_cell.length_c   1.000
_cell.angle_alpha   90.00
_cell.angle_beta   90.00
_cell.angle_gamma   90.00
#
_symmetry.space_group_name_H-M   'P 1'
#
loop_
_entity.id
_entity.type
_entity.pdbx_description
1 polymer ?
#
loop_
_entity_poly.entity_id
_entity_poly.type
_entity_poly.pdbx_seq_one_letter_code
_entity_poly.pdbx_strand_id
1 'polypeptide(L)'
;MISERRIFMRLTEAITIRNTTFKNRVMFPPLTTGYEDRNGTITEQDIAFYTRLAEGGAGYIVIGDVAPIQNFTPTPRLFDDAQIESFRKLADSVHVYGAKLGIQIFHPEYDCETMMRLFAEGKMDEVRTKLHHDMMHFVDEVSEEMLLSIIDKMCACAVRAEKAGVDVIQIHGDRLVGALCSTKMNHRTDKFGGSLENRTRFALLLVEALRKAVPDMIIDYKFSVVTPERGKGGIDEADAPEFAKMLEAAGVDMLHVAQANHTGNMADTIPPMGVQPYGFFADISGKVKEAVSIPVSTVGRIISPAMAEQILASGKADMVGIGRGLLADPDWTNKAAAGKSCDIRECISCNKGCTDKIQHREFLSCILNAENGYEGT
;
A
#
# COMPACT_ATOMS: atom_id res chain seq x y z
N MET A 1 23.27 -4.11 -33.03
CA MET A 1 23.05 -4.09 -31.58
C MET A 1 22.45 -2.74 -31.21
N ILE A 2 21.13 -2.66 -31.09
CA ILE A 2 20.47 -1.49 -30.50
C ILE A 2 20.84 -1.58 -29.02
N SER A 3 21.59 -0.59 -28.55
CA SER A 3 22.12 -0.55 -27.18
C SER A 3 20.96 -0.77 -26.19
N GLU A 4 21.02 -1.84 -25.38
CA GLU A 4 20.06 -2.12 -24.31
C GLU A 4 19.83 -0.91 -23.39
N ARG A 5 20.78 0.03 -23.31
CA ARG A 5 20.67 1.28 -22.56
C ARG A 5 19.51 2.19 -23.00
N ARG A 6 18.98 2.08 -24.24
CA ARG A 6 17.84 2.89 -24.70
C ARG A 6 16.48 2.30 -24.32
N ILE A 7 16.41 1.03 -23.91
CA ILE A 7 15.16 0.32 -23.66
C ILE A 7 14.53 0.72 -22.33
N PHE A 8 15.32 1.15 -21.33
CA PHE A 8 14.84 1.43 -19.96
C PHE A 8 14.97 2.90 -19.55
N MET A 9 14.90 3.82 -20.51
CA MET A 9 15.09 5.24 -20.23
C MET A 9 14.07 5.78 -19.24
N ARG A 10 12.79 5.44 -19.39
CA ARG A 10 11.73 5.96 -18.50
C ARG A 10 11.78 5.36 -17.11
N LEU A 11 12.08 4.07 -17.02
CA LEU A 11 12.16 3.37 -15.73
C LEU A 11 13.17 4.00 -14.76
N THR A 12 14.30 4.48 -15.32
CA THR A 12 15.40 5.09 -14.56
C THR A 12 15.31 6.61 -14.45
N GLU A 13 14.35 7.25 -15.13
CA GLU A 13 14.14 8.69 -15.04
C GLU A 13 13.56 9.07 -13.67
N ALA A 14 14.08 10.14 -13.09
CA ALA A 14 13.50 10.75 -11.91
C ALA A 14 12.10 11.29 -12.19
N ILE A 15 11.26 11.32 -11.17
CA ILE A 15 9.95 11.96 -11.20
C ILE A 15 9.80 12.85 -9.97
N THR A 16 9.33 14.08 -10.19
CA THR A 16 9.07 15.02 -9.10
C THR A 16 7.57 15.15 -8.88
N ILE A 17 7.14 14.93 -7.64
CA ILE A 17 5.77 15.09 -7.19
C ILE A 17 5.79 16.14 -6.09
N ARG A 18 5.07 17.24 -6.26
CA ARG A 18 5.20 18.42 -5.39
C ARG A 18 6.67 18.85 -5.26
N ASN A 19 7.21 18.85 -4.04
CA ASN A 19 8.57 19.25 -3.72
C ASN A 19 9.52 18.06 -3.53
N THR A 20 9.08 16.83 -3.81
CA THR A 20 9.86 15.61 -3.58
C THR A 20 10.22 14.95 -4.90
N THR A 21 11.50 14.68 -5.09
CA THR A 21 12.00 13.97 -6.27
C THR A 21 12.33 12.51 -5.92
N PHE A 22 11.68 11.60 -6.63
CA PHE A 22 11.98 10.16 -6.63
C PHE A 22 13.07 9.90 -7.67
N LYS A 23 14.13 9.18 -7.30
CA LYS A 23 15.32 8.95 -8.14
C LYS A 23 15.04 8.14 -9.42
N ASN A 24 13.95 7.39 -9.45
CA ASN A 24 13.46 6.59 -10.57
C ASN A 24 11.96 6.28 -10.41
N ARG A 25 11.40 5.49 -11.34
CA ARG A 25 9.97 5.17 -11.39
C ARG A 25 9.63 3.77 -10.83
N VAL A 26 10.54 3.18 -10.04
CA VAL A 26 10.33 1.88 -9.39
C VAL A 26 9.88 2.06 -7.96
N MET A 27 8.71 1.52 -7.64
CA MET A 27 8.15 1.49 -6.30
C MET A 27 8.19 0.07 -5.73
N PHE A 28 8.60 -0.09 -4.47
CA PHE A 28 8.26 -1.26 -3.68
C PHE A 28 6.90 -1.01 -3.04
N PRO A 29 5.84 -1.72 -3.48
CA PRO A 29 4.49 -1.51 -2.97
C PRO A 29 4.36 -2.05 -1.55
N PRO A 30 3.35 -1.59 -0.77
CA PRO A 30 3.16 -2.05 0.59
C PRO A 30 2.90 -3.56 0.64
N LEU A 31 3.65 -4.23 1.51
CA LEU A 31 3.52 -5.65 1.83
C LEU A 31 3.67 -5.82 3.35
N THR A 32 2.87 -6.70 3.94
CA THR A 32 3.06 -7.11 5.33
C THR A 32 4.31 -7.98 5.43
N THR A 33 5.23 -7.68 6.34
CA THR A 33 6.49 -8.39 6.52
C THR A 33 6.47 -9.34 7.71
N GLY A 34 5.77 -8.97 8.78
CA GLY A 34 5.76 -9.69 10.04
C GLY A 34 7.07 -9.54 10.83
N TYR A 35 7.91 -8.55 10.50
CA TYR A 35 9.19 -8.30 11.19
C TYR A 35 9.04 -7.37 12.39
N GLU A 36 7.96 -6.58 12.47
CA GLU A 36 7.65 -5.70 13.58
C GLU A 36 7.52 -6.47 14.90
N ASP A 37 7.80 -5.80 16.03
CA ASP A 37 7.59 -6.39 17.33
C ASP A 37 6.08 -6.51 17.69
N ARG A 38 5.78 -7.13 18.84
CA ARG A 38 4.40 -7.31 19.32
C ARG A 38 3.65 -5.99 19.57
N ASN A 39 4.39 -4.89 19.76
CA ASN A 39 3.83 -3.55 19.94
C ASN A 39 3.70 -2.79 18.61
N GLY A 40 4.08 -3.41 17.49
CA GLY A 40 4.11 -2.81 16.17
C GLY A 40 5.25 -1.81 15.97
N THR A 41 6.31 -1.89 16.79
CA THR A 41 7.52 -1.08 16.64
C THR A 41 8.37 -1.61 15.51
N ILE A 42 8.94 -0.72 14.71
CA ILE A 42 9.91 -1.07 13.67
C ILE A 42 11.17 -1.66 14.32
N THR A 43 11.56 -2.85 13.89
CA THR A 43 12.72 -3.59 14.40
C THR A 43 13.96 -3.39 13.54
N GLU A 44 15.11 -3.85 14.02
CA GLU A 44 16.35 -3.86 13.22
C GLU A 44 16.21 -4.73 11.96
N GLN A 45 15.38 -5.78 11.98
CA GLN A 45 15.09 -6.60 10.80
C GLN A 45 14.26 -5.83 9.76
N ASP A 46 13.26 -5.04 10.18
CA ASP A 46 12.56 -4.13 9.28
C ASP A 46 13.53 -3.15 8.63
N ILE A 47 14.39 -2.52 9.44
CA ILE A 47 15.38 -1.56 8.95
C ILE A 47 16.30 -2.21 7.93
N ALA A 48 16.86 -3.38 8.23
CA ALA A 48 17.75 -4.10 7.33
C ALA A 48 17.05 -4.46 6.01
N PHE A 49 15.83 -5.00 6.07
CA PHE A 49 15.03 -5.38 4.91
C PHE A 49 14.75 -4.19 3.96
N TYR A 50 14.20 -3.11 4.50
CA TYR A 50 13.84 -1.94 3.67
C TYR A 50 15.08 -1.19 3.18
N THR A 51 16.15 -1.15 3.97
CA THR A 51 17.45 -0.61 3.56
C THR A 51 18.02 -1.39 2.39
N ARG A 52 17.95 -2.73 2.43
CA ARG A 52 18.42 -3.60 1.35
C ARG A 52 17.69 -3.34 0.03
N LEU A 53 16.39 -3.04 0.07
CA LEU A 53 15.61 -2.66 -1.11
C LEU A 53 16.04 -1.28 -1.66
N ALA A 54 16.33 -0.33 -0.78
CA ALA A 54 16.81 1.02 -1.16
C ALA A 54 18.20 0.96 -1.80
N GLU A 55 19.13 0.16 -1.24
CA GLU A 55 20.44 -0.15 -1.78
C GLU A 55 20.34 -0.81 -3.15
N GLY A 56 19.39 -1.75 -3.33
CA GLY A 56 19.07 -2.43 -4.59
C GLY A 56 18.47 -1.53 -5.66
N GLY A 57 18.24 -0.25 -5.33
CA GLY A 57 17.90 0.79 -6.29
C GLY A 57 16.44 1.20 -6.33
N ALA A 58 15.54 0.64 -5.51
CA ALA A 58 14.15 1.11 -5.46
C ALA A 58 14.10 2.61 -5.19
N GLY A 59 13.26 3.35 -5.95
CA GLY A 59 13.14 4.81 -5.81
C GLY A 59 12.11 5.24 -4.77
N TYR A 60 11.09 4.44 -4.57
CA TYR A 60 10.02 4.66 -3.60
C TYR A 60 9.71 3.34 -2.89
N ILE A 61 9.67 3.37 -1.57
CA ILE A 61 9.41 2.19 -0.71
C ILE A 61 8.24 2.52 0.19
N VAL A 62 7.22 1.66 0.21
CA VAL A 62 6.04 1.83 1.07
C VAL A 62 5.98 0.72 2.09
N ILE A 63 5.97 1.09 3.37
CA ILE A 63 5.70 0.16 4.47
C ILE A 63 4.20 -0.15 4.48
N GLY A 64 3.86 -1.44 4.49
CA GLY A 64 2.47 -1.88 4.48
C GLY A 64 1.79 -1.82 5.84
N ASP A 65 0.50 -1.52 5.81
CA ASP A 65 -0.47 -1.68 6.90
C ASP A 65 -0.06 -1.04 8.24
N VAL A 66 0.37 0.24 8.22
CA VAL A 66 0.68 0.97 9.46
C VAL A 66 -0.62 1.38 10.16
N ALA A 67 -0.83 0.86 11.37
CA ALA A 67 -2.04 1.14 12.13
C ALA A 67 -1.91 2.43 12.96
N PRO A 68 -2.90 3.35 12.89
CA PRO A 68 -2.96 4.57 13.69
C PRO A 68 -3.50 4.34 15.10
N ILE A 69 -3.72 3.09 15.48
CA ILE A 69 -4.39 2.66 16.71
C ILE A 69 -3.87 1.29 17.13
N GLN A 70 -3.93 1.02 18.43
CA GLN A 70 -3.68 -0.33 18.93
C GLN A 70 -4.78 -1.29 18.44
N ASN A 71 -4.36 -2.44 17.90
CA ASN A 71 -5.25 -3.47 17.36
C ASN A 71 -4.62 -4.88 17.48
N PHE A 72 -5.34 -5.92 17.03
CA PHE A 72 -4.84 -7.30 17.04
C PHE A 72 -4.09 -7.72 15.77
N THR A 73 -4.05 -6.87 14.77
CA THR A 73 -3.33 -7.18 13.52
C THR A 73 -1.82 -7.11 13.77
N PRO A 74 -1.04 -8.10 13.39
CA PRO A 74 0.43 -8.04 13.47
C PRO A 74 0.94 -7.16 12.33
N THR A 75 1.01 -5.85 12.60
CA THR A 75 1.41 -4.83 11.63
C THR A 75 2.13 -3.70 12.36
N PRO A 76 2.99 -2.94 11.69
CA PRO A 76 3.58 -1.74 12.26
C PRO A 76 2.50 -0.80 12.78
N ARG A 77 2.79 -0.08 13.84
CA ARG A 77 1.87 0.88 14.46
C ARG A 77 2.58 2.20 14.70
N LEU A 78 1.83 3.29 14.53
CA LEU A 78 2.33 4.64 14.80
C LEU A 78 1.23 5.48 15.46
N PHE A 79 0.79 5.02 16.65
CA PHE A 79 -0.28 5.66 17.43
C PHE A 79 0.25 6.43 18.64
N ASP A 80 1.51 6.23 19.02
CA ASP A 80 2.17 6.87 20.15
C ASP A 80 3.47 7.55 19.73
N ASP A 81 3.81 8.68 20.36
CA ASP A 81 5.02 9.43 20.05
C ASP A 81 6.31 8.65 20.36
N ALA A 82 6.26 7.68 21.29
CA ALA A 82 7.39 6.80 21.58
C ALA A 82 7.81 5.93 20.38
N GLN A 83 6.91 5.74 19.41
CA GLN A 83 7.20 4.95 18.20
C GLN A 83 7.92 5.77 17.10
N ILE A 84 7.91 7.11 17.19
CA ILE A 84 8.49 8.01 16.17
C ILE A 84 9.95 7.67 15.88
N GLU A 85 10.74 7.39 16.93
CA GLU A 85 12.19 7.16 16.78
C GLU A 85 12.51 5.92 15.95
N SER A 86 11.74 4.84 16.07
CA SER A 86 11.94 3.63 15.28
C SER A 86 11.67 3.86 13.78
N PHE A 87 10.61 4.63 13.44
CA PHE A 87 10.33 5.04 12.07
C PHE A 87 11.37 6.02 11.53
N ARG A 88 11.92 6.92 12.37
CA ARG A 88 13.00 7.82 11.97
C ARG A 88 14.25 7.07 11.56
N LYS A 89 14.71 6.11 12.37
CA LYS A 89 15.86 5.26 12.01
C LYS A 89 15.66 4.57 10.67
N LEU A 90 14.47 4.08 10.41
CA LEU A 90 14.13 3.46 9.13
C LEU A 90 14.16 4.48 7.98
N ALA A 91 13.57 5.66 8.15
CA ALA A 91 13.58 6.71 7.15
C ALA A 91 15.02 7.14 6.81
N ASP A 92 15.84 7.39 7.84
CA ASP A 92 17.23 7.78 7.66
C ASP A 92 18.02 6.70 6.89
N SER A 93 17.85 5.42 7.20
CA SER A 93 18.56 4.31 6.55
C SER A 93 18.17 4.15 5.07
N VAL A 94 16.90 4.35 4.73
CA VAL A 94 16.40 4.33 3.35
C VAL A 94 16.89 5.56 2.56
N HIS A 95 16.92 6.73 3.18
CA HIS A 95 17.35 7.98 2.58
C HIS A 95 18.85 7.99 2.22
N VAL A 96 19.71 7.25 2.92
CA VAL A 96 21.14 7.08 2.57
C VAL A 96 21.33 6.69 1.11
N TYR A 97 20.41 5.87 0.58
CA TYR A 97 20.45 5.39 -0.80
C TYR A 97 19.61 6.25 -1.77
N GLY A 98 19.10 7.40 -1.32
CA GLY A 98 18.30 8.33 -2.14
C GLY A 98 16.90 7.80 -2.48
N ALA A 99 16.44 6.75 -1.85
CA ALA A 99 15.05 6.31 -1.96
C ALA A 99 14.14 7.15 -1.08
N LYS A 100 12.85 7.21 -1.41
CA LYS A 100 11.80 7.87 -0.63
C LYS A 100 11.01 6.84 0.16
N LEU A 101 10.64 7.19 1.40
CA LEU A 101 9.88 6.33 2.29
C LEU A 101 8.43 6.79 2.39
N GLY A 102 7.51 5.88 2.17
CA GLY A 102 6.09 6.07 2.47
C GLY A 102 5.61 5.08 3.53
N ILE A 103 4.58 5.46 4.27
CA ILE A 103 3.83 4.54 5.12
C ILE A 103 2.40 4.45 4.63
N GLN A 104 1.87 3.22 4.54
CA GLN A 104 0.46 3.00 4.22
C GLN A 104 -0.36 2.96 5.50
N ILE A 105 -1.18 3.99 5.72
CA ILE A 105 -2.06 4.05 6.89
C ILE A 105 -3.37 3.34 6.59
N PHE A 106 -3.82 2.48 7.51
CA PHE A 106 -5.07 1.76 7.39
C PHE A 106 -5.86 1.74 8.71
N HIS A 107 -7.15 1.46 8.63
CA HIS A 107 -7.98 1.08 9.77
C HIS A 107 -8.74 -0.21 9.42
N PRO A 108 -8.75 -1.21 10.31
CA PRO A 108 -9.52 -2.43 10.07
C PRO A 108 -11.03 -2.18 10.19
N GLU A 109 -11.84 -3.12 9.71
CA GLU A 109 -13.29 -3.05 9.69
C GLU A 109 -13.88 -3.64 10.97
N TYR A 110 -13.42 -3.12 12.12
CA TYR A 110 -13.97 -3.46 13.42
C TYR A 110 -13.64 -2.37 14.45
N ASP A 111 -14.41 -2.35 15.54
CA ASP A 111 -14.23 -1.43 16.68
C ASP A 111 -13.03 -1.85 17.52
N CYS A 112 -11.85 -1.33 17.12
CA CYS A 112 -10.58 -1.63 17.79
C CYS A 112 -10.60 -1.24 19.27
N GLU A 113 -11.18 -0.09 19.63
CA GLU A 113 -11.15 0.42 21.01
C GLU A 113 -11.94 -0.47 21.95
N THR A 114 -13.17 -0.80 21.58
CA THR A 114 -13.98 -1.72 22.38
C THR A 114 -13.33 -3.09 22.48
N MET A 115 -12.76 -3.61 21.40
CA MET A 115 -12.08 -4.91 21.43
C MET A 115 -10.86 -4.91 22.32
N MET A 116 -10.01 -3.86 22.26
CA MET A 116 -8.83 -3.75 23.12
C MET A 116 -9.21 -3.61 24.59
N ARG A 117 -10.29 -2.87 24.90
CA ARG A 117 -10.83 -2.76 26.25
C ARG A 117 -11.34 -4.12 26.77
N LEU A 118 -12.14 -4.83 26.01
CA LEU A 118 -12.64 -6.18 26.38
C LEU A 118 -11.48 -7.16 26.59
N PHE A 119 -10.45 -7.08 25.74
CA PHE A 119 -9.24 -7.88 25.88
C PHE A 119 -8.51 -7.59 27.19
N ALA A 120 -8.32 -6.30 27.54
CA ALA A 120 -7.68 -5.89 28.79
C ALA A 120 -8.49 -6.33 30.02
N GLU A 121 -9.82 -6.43 29.92
CA GLU A 121 -10.72 -6.95 30.95
C GLU A 121 -10.74 -8.50 31.02
N GLY A 122 -10.00 -9.19 30.15
CA GLY A 122 -9.96 -10.67 30.10
C GLY A 122 -11.20 -11.32 29.47
N LYS A 123 -12.07 -10.57 28.80
CA LYS A 123 -13.35 -11.00 28.25
C LYS A 123 -13.20 -11.57 26.83
N MET A 124 -12.42 -12.65 26.69
CA MET A 124 -12.05 -13.19 25.37
C MET A 124 -13.24 -13.67 24.53
N ASP A 125 -14.29 -14.20 25.15
CA ASP A 125 -15.48 -14.65 24.42
C ASP A 125 -16.29 -13.47 23.87
N GLU A 126 -16.36 -12.36 24.61
CA GLU A 126 -16.95 -11.12 24.11
C GLU A 126 -16.14 -10.52 22.96
N VAL A 127 -14.79 -10.55 23.03
CA VAL A 127 -13.90 -10.15 21.93
C VAL A 127 -14.19 -10.97 20.67
N ARG A 128 -14.26 -12.30 20.78
CA ARG A 128 -14.54 -13.17 19.63
C ARG A 128 -15.91 -12.90 19.01
N THR A 129 -16.93 -12.76 19.86
CA THR A 129 -18.31 -12.48 19.43
C THR A 129 -18.38 -11.15 18.70
N LYS A 130 -17.79 -10.08 19.28
CA LYS A 130 -17.77 -8.76 18.66
C LYS A 130 -16.97 -8.77 17.36
N LEU A 131 -15.79 -9.40 17.31
CA LEU A 131 -14.99 -9.50 16.09
C LEU A 131 -15.78 -10.18 14.96
N HIS A 132 -16.45 -11.28 15.27
CA HIS A 132 -17.28 -11.99 14.29
C HIS A 132 -18.42 -11.12 13.79
N HIS A 133 -19.12 -10.41 14.68
CA HIS A 133 -20.17 -9.46 14.31
C HIS A 133 -19.63 -8.33 13.43
N ASP A 134 -18.56 -7.66 13.87
CA ASP A 134 -18.00 -6.52 13.17
C ASP A 134 -17.46 -6.87 11.77
N MET A 135 -16.84 -8.04 11.61
CA MET A 135 -16.40 -8.52 10.29
C MET A 135 -17.54 -8.60 9.25
N MET A 136 -18.78 -8.71 9.72
CA MET A 136 -19.96 -8.83 8.85
C MET A 136 -20.75 -7.51 8.74
N HIS A 137 -20.71 -6.67 9.76
CA HIS A 137 -21.68 -5.57 9.91
C HIS A 137 -21.04 -4.20 10.15
N PHE A 138 -19.76 -4.12 10.51
CA PHE A 138 -19.12 -2.86 10.94
C PHE A 138 -19.28 -1.73 9.92
N VAL A 139 -19.11 -2.02 8.63
CA VAL A 139 -19.23 -1.01 7.56
C VAL A 139 -20.61 -0.39 7.53
N ASP A 140 -21.64 -1.19 7.75
CA ASP A 140 -23.04 -0.76 7.71
C ASP A 140 -23.50 -0.07 9.02
N GLU A 141 -22.90 -0.46 10.16
CA GLU A 141 -23.33 -0.04 11.49
C GLU A 141 -22.46 1.05 12.12
N VAL A 142 -21.22 1.25 11.64
CA VAL A 142 -20.32 2.27 12.23
C VAL A 142 -20.95 3.65 12.23
N SER A 143 -20.94 4.31 13.40
CA SER A 143 -21.50 5.66 13.53
C SER A 143 -20.61 6.70 12.82
N GLU A 144 -21.23 7.83 12.44
CA GLU A 144 -20.49 8.99 11.92
C GLU A 144 -19.45 9.49 12.91
N GLU A 145 -19.80 9.56 14.21
CA GLU A 145 -18.88 9.98 15.25
C GLU A 145 -17.62 9.10 15.29
N MET A 146 -17.79 7.79 15.19
CA MET A 146 -16.66 6.85 15.13
C MET A 146 -15.85 7.04 13.84
N LEU A 147 -16.49 7.24 12.68
CA LEU A 147 -15.79 7.51 11.43
C LEU A 147 -14.93 8.77 11.53
N LEU A 148 -15.44 9.85 12.11
CA LEU A 148 -14.69 11.09 12.33
C LEU A 148 -13.53 10.88 13.32
N SER A 149 -13.75 10.13 14.40
CA SER A 149 -12.69 9.76 15.34
C SER A 149 -11.57 8.94 14.67
N ILE A 150 -11.91 8.06 13.72
CA ILE A 150 -10.93 7.31 12.94
C ILE A 150 -10.09 8.26 12.06
N ILE A 151 -10.72 9.26 11.43
CA ILE A 151 -9.99 10.29 10.66
C ILE A 151 -8.99 11.01 11.55
N ASP A 152 -9.39 11.44 12.74
CA ASP A 152 -8.50 12.13 13.69
C ASP A 152 -7.29 11.29 14.06
N LYS A 153 -7.47 9.98 14.28
CA LYS A 153 -6.38 9.06 14.58
C LYS A 153 -5.44 8.85 13.39
N MET A 154 -5.98 8.76 12.17
CA MET A 154 -5.18 8.67 10.96
C MET A 154 -4.37 9.95 10.72
N CYS A 155 -4.95 11.12 10.98
CA CYS A 155 -4.24 12.40 10.93
C CYS A 155 -3.13 12.49 11.98
N ALA A 156 -3.38 12.06 13.22
CA ALA A 156 -2.36 12.01 14.27
C ALA A 156 -1.19 11.07 13.91
N CYS A 157 -1.49 9.94 13.25
CA CYS A 157 -0.48 9.03 12.71
C CYS A 157 0.37 9.72 11.62
N ALA A 158 -0.26 10.43 10.69
CA ALA A 158 0.43 11.18 9.63
C ALA A 158 1.37 12.26 10.20
N VAL A 159 0.94 12.99 11.21
CA VAL A 159 1.80 13.99 11.90
C VAL A 159 3.02 13.34 12.58
N ARG A 160 2.86 12.14 13.16
CA ARG A 160 4.00 11.37 13.70
C ARG A 160 4.94 10.91 12.60
N ALA A 161 4.39 10.46 11.46
CA ALA A 161 5.17 10.07 10.30
C ALA A 161 6.01 11.24 9.75
N GLU A 162 5.42 12.43 9.63
CA GLU A 162 6.14 13.65 9.26
C GLU A 162 7.29 13.95 10.23
N LYS A 163 7.05 13.88 11.54
CA LYS A 163 8.09 14.04 12.57
C LYS A 163 9.19 12.98 12.49
N ALA A 164 8.87 11.79 12.00
CA ALA A 164 9.83 10.71 11.79
C ALA A 164 10.64 10.86 10.49
N GLY A 165 10.34 11.84 9.63
CA GLY A 165 11.04 12.04 8.37
C GLY A 165 10.51 11.17 7.23
N VAL A 166 9.30 10.61 7.34
CA VAL A 166 8.62 9.91 6.25
C VAL A 166 8.24 10.91 5.16
N ASP A 167 8.42 10.57 3.88
CA ASP A 167 8.17 11.47 2.74
C ASP A 167 6.71 11.43 2.26
N VAL A 168 6.04 10.29 2.38
CA VAL A 168 4.72 10.03 1.77
C VAL A 168 3.77 9.35 2.73
N ILE A 169 2.54 9.85 2.83
CA ILE A 169 1.43 9.15 3.44
C ILE A 169 0.63 8.46 2.36
N GLN A 170 0.56 7.13 2.39
CA GLN A 170 -0.33 6.38 1.52
C GLN A 170 -1.59 5.98 2.29
N ILE A 171 -2.76 6.37 1.78
CA ILE A 171 -4.05 5.91 2.31
C ILE A 171 -4.32 4.51 1.75
N HIS A 172 -4.62 3.56 2.63
CA HIS A 172 -5.03 2.23 2.20
C HIS A 172 -6.49 2.24 1.73
N GLY A 173 -6.72 2.46 0.46
CA GLY A 173 -8.05 2.47 -0.18
C GLY A 173 -8.66 1.07 -0.39
N ASP A 174 -8.21 0.08 0.35
CA ASP A 174 -8.83 -1.20 0.67
C ASP A 174 -9.27 -1.12 2.16
N ARG A 175 -9.52 -2.18 2.87
CA ARG A 175 -9.93 -2.16 4.27
C ARG A 175 -11.12 -1.22 4.50
N LEU A 176 -11.24 -0.57 5.64
CA LEU A 176 -12.38 0.30 5.98
C LEU A 176 -12.67 1.36 4.91
N VAL A 177 -11.63 2.04 4.43
CA VAL A 177 -11.80 3.11 3.41
C VAL A 177 -12.39 2.54 2.13
N GLY A 178 -11.83 1.44 1.62
CA GLY A 178 -12.35 0.78 0.42
C GLY A 178 -13.68 0.09 0.62
N ALA A 179 -13.92 -0.49 1.80
CA ALA A 179 -15.19 -1.12 2.13
C ALA A 179 -16.35 -0.12 2.11
N LEU A 180 -16.12 1.11 2.61
CA LEU A 180 -17.10 2.20 2.52
C LEU A 180 -17.32 2.69 1.08
N CYS A 181 -16.32 2.61 0.20
CA CYS A 181 -16.47 2.95 -1.22
C CYS A 181 -17.22 1.88 -2.03
N SER A 182 -17.28 0.65 -1.53
CA SER A 182 -17.72 -0.53 -2.28
C SER A 182 -19.24 -0.66 -2.39
N THR A 183 -19.73 -0.94 -3.59
CA THR A 183 -21.14 -1.34 -3.79
C THR A 183 -21.45 -2.76 -3.29
N LYS A 184 -20.42 -3.59 -3.08
CA LYS A 184 -20.55 -4.97 -2.61
C LYS A 184 -20.50 -5.12 -1.08
N MET A 185 -20.02 -4.10 -0.36
CA MET A 185 -19.79 -4.15 1.09
C MET A 185 -20.52 -3.07 1.87
N ASN A 186 -20.83 -1.94 1.24
CA ASN A 186 -21.50 -0.82 1.85
C ASN A 186 -23.00 -0.84 1.47
N HIS A 187 -23.85 -1.24 2.42
CA HIS A 187 -25.31 -1.28 2.25
C HIS A 187 -26.00 -0.12 3.00
N ARG A 188 -25.24 0.87 3.43
CA ARG A 188 -25.75 2.05 4.17
C ARG A 188 -26.74 2.84 3.32
N THR A 189 -27.72 3.43 4.00
CA THR A 189 -28.74 4.31 3.40
C THR A 189 -28.61 5.75 3.84
N ASP A 190 -27.60 6.06 4.66
CA ASP A 190 -27.27 7.42 5.11
C ASP A 190 -26.31 8.13 4.13
N LYS A 191 -25.76 9.26 4.57
CA LYS A 191 -24.85 10.08 3.76
C LYS A 191 -23.48 9.41 3.43
N PHE A 192 -23.20 8.21 3.94
CA PHE A 192 -22.00 7.42 3.65
C PHE A 192 -22.30 6.20 2.77
N GLY A 193 -23.52 6.06 2.21
CA GLY A 193 -23.89 4.92 1.38
C GLY A 193 -24.78 5.28 0.19
N GLY A 194 -25.01 4.31 -0.70
CA GLY A 194 -25.84 4.47 -1.88
C GLY A 194 -25.10 5.07 -3.07
N SER A 195 -25.23 6.38 -3.32
CA SER A 195 -24.61 7.03 -4.48
C SER A 195 -23.08 7.06 -4.40
N LEU A 196 -22.42 7.29 -5.53
CA LEU A 196 -20.95 7.41 -5.58
C LEU A 196 -20.44 8.47 -4.61
N GLU A 197 -21.06 9.65 -4.61
CA GLU A 197 -20.68 10.78 -3.77
C GLU A 197 -20.81 10.44 -2.27
N ASN A 198 -21.81 9.65 -1.91
CA ASN A 198 -22.04 9.28 -0.52
C ASN A 198 -21.06 8.20 -0.07
N ARG A 199 -20.90 7.09 -0.82
CA ARG A 199 -20.01 6.01 -0.42
C ARG A 199 -18.52 6.38 -0.48
N THR A 200 -18.14 7.39 -1.29
CA THR A 200 -16.76 7.91 -1.31
C THR A 200 -16.51 9.04 -0.29
N ARG A 201 -17.54 9.56 0.34
CA ARG A 201 -17.49 10.69 1.28
C ARG A 201 -16.45 10.51 2.39
N PHE A 202 -16.37 9.34 3.01
CA PHE A 202 -15.39 9.07 4.06
C PHE A 202 -13.94 9.21 3.54
N ALA A 203 -13.65 8.67 2.37
CA ALA A 203 -12.33 8.78 1.75
C ALA A 203 -11.97 10.24 1.46
N LEU A 204 -12.91 11.03 0.95
CA LEU A 204 -12.69 12.45 0.65
C LEU A 204 -12.47 13.27 1.92
N LEU A 205 -13.29 13.07 2.96
CA LEU A 205 -13.11 13.72 4.27
C LEU A 205 -11.76 13.39 4.88
N LEU A 206 -11.30 12.13 4.76
CA LEU A 206 -9.98 11.72 5.24
C LEU A 206 -8.86 12.43 4.47
N VAL A 207 -8.94 12.50 3.13
CA VAL A 207 -7.95 13.21 2.32
C VAL A 207 -7.88 14.68 2.69
N GLU A 208 -9.02 15.36 2.81
CA GLU A 208 -9.10 16.78 3.20
C GLU A 208 -8.50 17.02 4.60
N ALA A 209 -8.79 16.13 5.55
CA ALA A 209 -8.26 16.21 6.91
C ALA A 209 -6.74 15.98 6.94
N LEU A 210 -6.23 14.97 6.22
CA LEU A 210 -4.79 14.71 6.09
C LEU A 210 -4.08 15.89 5.44
N ARG A 211 -4.63 16.47 4.37
CA ARG A 211 -4.04 17.65 3.72
C ARG A 211 -3.92 18.84 4.66
N LYS A 212 -4.88 19.02 5.59
CA LYS A 212 -4.81 20.06 6.64
C LYS A 212 -3.77 19.72 7.72
N ALA A 213 -3.67 18.44 8.11
CA ALA A 213 -2.78 17.98 9.18
C ALA A 213 -1.31 17.98 8.74
N VAL A 214 -1.03 17.60 7.49
CA VAL A 214 0.33 17.47 6.93
C VAL A 214 0.39 18.15 5.54
N PRO A 215 0.34 19.50 5.47
CA PRO A 215 0.14 20.25 4.23
C PRO A 215 1.26 20.05 3.21
N ASP A 216 2.48 19.73 3.65
CA ASP A 216 3.67 19.63 2.81
C ASP A 216 3.98 18.18 2.38
N MET A 217 3.44 17.18 3.06
CA MET A 217 3.64 15.77 2.70
C MET A 217 2.91 15.39 1.41
N ILE A 218 3.46 14.43 0.69
CA ILE A 218 2.76 13.78 -0.42
C ILE A 218 1.66 12.87 0.15
N ILE A 219 0.45 13.01 -0.39
CA ILE A 219 -0.66 12.08 -0.14
C ILE A 219 -0.78 11.17 -1.37
N ASP A 220 -0.41 9.92 -1.20
CA ASP A 220 -0.63 8.83 -2.14
C ASP A 220 -1.92 8.09 -1.74
N TYR A 221 -2.75 7.72 -2.69
CA TYR A 221 -3.94 6.94 -2.42
C TYR A 221 -3.84 5.58 -3.11
N LYS A 222 -3.77 4.49 -2.32
CA LYS A 222 -3.88 3.15 -2.90
C LYS A 222 -5.29 2.94 -3.41
N PHE A 223 -5.43 3.06 -4.71
CA PHE A 223 -6.69 3.07 -5.43
C PHE A 223 -7.10 1.63 -5.76
N SER A 224 -7.87 1.04 -4.85
CA SER A 224 -8.30 -0.36 -4.96
C SER A 224 -9.52 -0.48 -5.87
N VAL A 225 -9.36 -1.19 -6.98
CA VAL A 225 -10.40 -1.37 -8.00
C VAL A 225 -11.01 -2.76 -7.90
N VAL A 226 -12.35 -2.80 -7.87
CA VAL A 226 -13.15 -4.02 -7.96
C VAL A 226 -13.45 -4.29 -9.42
N THR A 227 -12.99 -5.43 -9.93
CA THR A 227 -13.32 -5.89 -11.28
C THR A 227 -14.55 -6.81 -11.24
N PRO A 228 -15.20 -7.09 -12.38
CA PRO A 228 -16.36 -7.98 -12.43
C PRO A 228 -16.11 -9.34 -11.78
N GLU A 229 -14.89 -9.89 -11.96
CA GLU A 229 -14.55 -11.23 -11.49
C GLU A 229 -13.90 -11.24 -10.09
N ARG A 230 -13.36 -10.10 -9.60
CA ARG A 230 -12.47 -10.10 -8.43
C ARG A 230 -12.61 -8.86 -7.58
N GLY A 231 -12.42 -9.11 -6.27
CA GLY A 231 -12.36 -8.07 -5.24
C GLY A 231 -13.75 -7.63 -4.77
N LYS A 232 -13.75 -7.00 -3.58
CA LYS A 232 -14.98 -6.47 -2.97
C LYS A 232 -14.77 -5.10 -2.31
N GLY A 233 -13.67 -4.89 -1.60
CA GLY A 233 -13.40 -3.65 -0.87
C GLY A 233 -12.67 -2.62 -1.72
N GLY A 234 -13.40 -1.79 -2.40
CA GLY A 234 -12.85 -0.77 -3.28
C GLY A 234 -13.89 -0.17 -4.20
N ILE A 235 -13.47 0.62 -5.15
CA ILE A 235 -14.34 1.24 -6.15
C ILE A 235 -14.57 0.29 -7.33
N ASP A 236 -15.78 0.27 -7.86
CA ASP A 236 -16.07 -0.47 -9.09
C ASP A 236 -15.31 0.14 -10.27
N GLU A 237 -14.84 -0.72 -11.21
CA GLU A 237 -14.05 -0.28 -12.37
C GLU A 237 -14.77 0.81 -13.19
N ALA A 238 -16.09 0.75 -13.26
CA ALA A 238 -16.89 1.73 -14.01
C ALA A 238 -16.87 3.13 -13.36
N ASP A 239 -16.80 3.21 -12.02
CA ASP A 239 -16.80 4.46 -11.26
C ASP A 239 -15.37 4.99 -11.01
N ALA A 240 -14.36 4.17 -11.30
CA ALA A 240 -12.96 4.49 -10.99
C ALA A 240 -12.47 5.82 -11.59
N PRO A 241 -12.77 6.18 -12.87
CA PRO A 241 -12.33 7.46 -13.42
C PRO A 241 -12.93 8.67 -12.70
N GLU A 242 -14.20 8.61 -12.28
CA GLU A 242 -14.85 9.72 -11.60
C GLU A 242 -14.36 9.87 -10.16
N PHE A 243 -14.21 8.75 -9.45
CA PHE A 243 -13.65 8.79 -8.10
C PHE A 243 -12.20 9.30 -8.10
N ALA A 244 -11.40 8.96 -9.11
CA ALA A 244 -10.04 9.48 -9.23
C ALA A 244 -10.01 11.01 -9.32
N LYS A 245 -10.91 11.62 -10.11
CA LYS A 245 -11.06 13.09 -10.18
C LYS A 245 -11.47 13.68 -8.83
N MET A 246 -12.38 13.03 -8.12
CA MET A 246 -12.81 13.49 -6.79
C MET A 246 -11.64 13.48 -5.79
N LEU A 247 -10.79 12.45 -5.82
CA LEU A 247 -9.59 12.35 -4.98
C LEU A 247 -8.55 13.43 -5.33
N GLU A 248 -8.30 13.67 -6.62
CA GLU A 248 -7.42 14.75 -7.08
C GLU A 248 -7.92 16.11 -6.60
N ALA A 249 -9.22 16.38 -6.76
CA ALA A 249 -9.84 17.63 -6.30
C ALA A 249 -9.80 17.79 -4.76
N ALA A 250 -9.86 16.69 -4.00
CA ALA A 250 -9.72 16.69 -2.54
C ALA A 250 -8.27 16.90 -2.06
N GLY A 251 -7.27 16.77 -2.95
CA GLY A 251 -5.87 17.06 -2.64
C GLY A 251 -4.94 15.85 -2.57
N VAL A 252 -5.28 14.72 -3.19
CA VAL A 252 -4.36 13.60 -3.44
C VAL A 252 -3.30 14.03 -4.45
N ASP A 253 -2.04 13.66 -4.24
CA ASP A 253 -0.91 14.03 -5.10
C ASP A 253 -0.53 12.91 -6.08
N MET A 254 -0.87 11.65 -5.78
CA MET A 254 -0.65 10.51 -6.67
C MET A 254 -1.60 9.36 -6.34
N LEU A 255 -1.82 8.47 -7.31
CA LEU A 255 -2.66 7.30 -7.16
C LEU A 255 -1.86 6.01 -7.39
N HIS A 256 -2.03 5.04 -6.51
CA HIS A 256 -1.48 3.68 -6.67
C HIS A 256 -2.60 2.71 -7.03
N VAL A 257 -2.80 2.44 -8.31
CA VAL A 257 -3.88 1.58 -8.81
C VAL A 257 -3.54 0.11 -8.62
N ALA A 258 -4.41 -0.59 -7.91
CA ALA A 258 -4.26 -1.99 -7.56
C ALA A 258 -5.59 -2.74 -7.55
N GLN A 259 -5.55 -4.08 -7.56
CA GLN A 259 -6.74 -4.91 -7.35
C GLN A 259 -7.23 -4.75 -5.92
N ALA A 260 -8.53 -4.54 -5.74
CA ALA A 260 -9.18 -4.65 -4.46
C ALA A 260 -9.15 -6.10 -3.96
N ASN A 261 -8.93 -6.27 -2.66
CA ASN A 261 -8.98 -7.58 -2.00
C ASN A 261 -10.20 -7.72 -1.10
N HIS A 262 -10.03 -7.35 0.08
CA HIS A 262 -10.97 -7.28 1.18
C HIS A 262 -11.89 -8.50 1.42
N THR A 263 -11.45 -9.71 1.22
CA THR A 263 -12.25 -10.90 1.53
C THR A 263 -11.47 -12.10 1.99
N GLY A 264 -10.20 -11.94 2.26
CA GLY A 264 -9.33 -13.04 2.69
C GLY A 264 -8.82 -13.93 1.55
N ASN A 265 -9.19 -13.68 0.30
CA ASN A 265 -8.59 -14.38 -0.82
C ASN A 265 -7.37 -13.60 -1.34
N MET A 266 -6.20 -13.87 -0.77
CA MET A 266 -4.95 -13.24 -1.18
C MET A 266 -4.60 -13.48 -2.66
N ALA A 267 -5.20 -14.47 -3.31
CA ALA A 267 -5.00 -14.71 -4.74
C ALA A 267 -5.59 -13.60 -5.62
N ASP A 268 -6.44 -12.73 -5.11
CA ASP A 268 -6.94 -11.57 -5.85
C ASP A 268 -5.87 -10.48 -5.99
N THR A 269 -5.19 -10.13 -4.91
CA THR A 269 -4.15 -9.09 -4.90
C THR A 269 -2.75 -9.64 -5.15
N ILE A 270 -2.46 -10.87 -4.73
CA ILE A 270 -1.16 -11.54 -4.89
C ILE A 270 -1.37 -12.85 -5.64
N PRO A 271 -1.75 -12.79 -6.92
CA PRO A 271 -2.13 -13.98 -7.67
C PRO A 271 -0.94 -14.92 -7.84
N PRO A 272 -1.14 -16.23 -7.60
CA PRO A 272 -0.17 -17.24 -7.93
C PRO A 272 -0.04 -17.42 -9.46
N MET A 273 0.92 -18.27 -9.87
CA MET A 273 1.12 -18.61 -11.27
C MET A 273 -0.18 -19.15 -11.89
N GLY A 274 -0.50 -18.68 -13.10
CA GLY A 274 -1.66 -19.15 -13.87
C GLY A 274 -3.01 -18.52 -13.52
N VAL A 275 -3.09 -17.71 -12.45
CA VAL A 275 -4.39 -17.12 -12.02
C VAL A 275 -4.74 -15.84 -12.76
N GLN A 276 -3.75 -15.00 -13.05
CA GLN A 276 -3.94 -13.73 -13.78
C GLN A 276 -2.83 -13.53 -14.81
N PRO A 277 -3.08 -12.82 -15.92
CA PRO A 277 -2.04 -12.39 -16.84
C PRO A 277 -1.00 -11.49 -16.17
N TYR A 278 0.19 -11.44 -16.74
CA TYR A 278 1.22 -10.49 -16.33
C TYR A 278 0.82 -9.06 -16.76
N GLY A 279 1.04 -8.08 -15.88
CA GLY A 279 0.73 -6.67 -16.15
C GLY A 279 -0.76 -6.36 -16.28
N PHE A 280 -1.64 -7.23 -15.79
CA PHE A 280 -3.12 -7.13 -15.93
C PHE A 280 -3.67 -5.75 -15.57
N PHE A 281 -3.16 -5.13 -14.51
CA PHE A 281 -3.68 -3.85 -14.01
C PHE A 281 -3.25 -2.61 -14.81
N ALA A 282 -2.29 -2.75 -15.75
CA ALA A 282 -1.81 -1.62 -16.53
C ALA A 282 -2.91 -0.94 -17.35
N ASP A 283 -3.88 -1.69 -17.90
CA ASP A 283 -4.98 -1.12 -18.69
C ASP A 283 -5.97 -0.35 -17.81
N ILE A 284 -6.26 -0.86 -16.61
CA ILE A 284 -7.12 -0.16 -15.64
C ILE A 284 -6.42 1.10 -15.14
N SER A 285 -5.11 1.02 -14.85
CA SER A 285 -4.31 2.20 -14.48
C SER A 285 -4.31 3.26 -15.59
N GLY A 286 -4.25 2.84 -16.85
CA GLY A 286 -4.36 3.73 -18.01
C GLY A 286 -5.68 4.51 -18.03
N LYS A 287 -6.82 3.83 -17.82
CA LYS A 287 -8.14 4.47 -17.73
C LYS A 287 -8.22 5.49 -16.59
N VAL A 288 -7.66 5.17 -15.43
CA VAL A 288 -7.59 6.09 -14.28
C VAL A 288 -6.70 7.28 -14.62
N LYS A 289 -5.52 7.03 -15.22
CA LYS A 289 -4.57 8.08 -15.62
C LYS A 289 -5.14 9.06 -16.65
N GLU A 290 -5.96 8.60 -17.58
CA GLU A 290 -6.64 9.46 -18.56
C GLU A 290 -7.62 10.44 -17.91
N ALA A 291 -8.09 10.14 -16.70
CA ALA A 291 -9.07 10.95 -15.98
C ALA A 291 -8.45 12.03 -15.08
N VAL A 292 -7.15 11.94 -14.75
CA VAL A 292 -6.47 12.81 -13.78
C VAL A 292 -5.17 13.40 -14.33
N SER A 293 -4.71 14.49 -13.73
CA SER A 293 -3.41 15.13 -14.07
C SER A 293 -2.28 14.67 -13.14
N ILE A 294 -2.62 14.16 -11.96
CA ILE A 294 -1.64 13.65 -10.99
C ILE A 294 -1.00 12.33 -11.43
N PRO A 295 0.22 12.02 -10.98
CA PRO A 295 0.89 10.77 -11.29
C PRO A 295 0.10 9.54 -10.85
N VAL A 296 0.16 8.49 -11.69
CA VAL A 296 -0.45 7.20 -11.42
C VAL A 296 0.60 6.11 -11.42
N SER A 297 0.66 5.31 -10.37
CA SER A 297 1.45 4.09 -10.32
C SER A 297 0.56 2.85 -10.51
N THR A 298 1.14 1.79 -11.09
CA THR A 298 0.46 0.51 -11.31
C THR A 298 1.24 -0.63 -10.70
N VAL A 299 0.52 -1.67 -10.30
CA VAL A 299 1.09 -2.91 -9.76
C VAL A 299 0.36 -4.11 -10.38
N GLY A 300 0.93 -5.28 -10.29
CA GLY A 300 0.28 -6.52 -10.65
C GLY A 300 1.09 -7.37 -11.64
N ARG A 301 1.91 -8.28 -11.09
CA ARG A 301 2.72 -9.24 -11.85
C ARG A 301 3.60 -8.61 -12.94
N ILE A 302 4.19 -7.45 -12.66
CA ILE A 302 5.23 -6.85 -13.49
C ILE A 302 6.54 -7.57 -13.13
N ILE A 303 7.04 -8.42 -14.01
CA ILE A 303 8.13 -9.35 -13.68
C ILE A 303 9.47 -8.94 -14.28
N SER A 304 9.48 -8.23 -15.40
CA SER A 304 10.72 -7.87 -16.10
C SER A 304 10.85 -6.38 -16.33
N PRO A 305 12.09 -5.85 -16.46
CA PRO A 305 12.32 -4.46 -16.82
C PRO A 305 11.72 -4.06 -18.18
N ALA A 306 11.70 -4.96 -19.14
CA ALA A 306 11.09 -4.70 -20.45
C ALA A 306 9.59 -4.46 -20.35
N MET A 307 8.88 -5.24 -19.53
CA MET A 307 7.45 -5.05 -19.27
C MET A 307 7.20 -3.72 -18.53
N ALA A 308 8.00 -3.41 -17.51
CA ALA A 308 7.90 -2.16 -16.76
C ALA A 308 8.09 -0.95 -17.69
N GLU A 309 9.12 -0.97 -18.53
CA GLU A 309 9.39 0.09 -19.51
C GLU A 309 8.26 0.23 -20.54
N GLN A 310 7.70 -0.88 -21.02
CA GLN A 310 6.58 -0.88 -21.96
C GLN A 310 5.33 -0.20 -21.35
N ILE A 311 5.03 -0.48 -20.07
CA ILE A 311 3.91 0.17 -19.36
C ILE A 311 4.14 1.67 -19.27
N LEU A 312 5.33 2.11 -18.85
CA LEU A 312 5.68 3.52 -18.74
C LEU A 312 5.69 4.21 -20.12
N ALA A 313 6.27 3.57 -21.13
CA ALA A 313 6.36 4.10 -22.49
C ALA A 313 5.01 4.22 -23.17
N SER A 314 4.05 3.34 -22.86
CA SER A 314 2.67 3.41 -23.37
C SER A 314 1.84 4.50 -22.68
N GLY A 315 2.34 5.15 -21.64
CA GLY A 315 1.62 6.18 -20.89
C GLY A 315 0.52 5.65 -19.97
N LYS A 316 0.47 4.35 -19.72
CA LYS A 316 -0.54 3.72 -18.84
C LYS A 316 -0.28 3.99 -17.35
N ALA A 317 0.97 4.29 -16.99
CA ALA A 317 1.35 4.67 -15.64
C ALA A 317 2.59 5.58 -15.67
N ASP A 318 2.85 6.29 -14.56
CA ASP A 318 4.05 7.11 -14.35
C ASP A 318 5.10 6.39 -13.50
N MET A 319 4.67 5.44 -12.66
CA MET A 319 5.54 4.58 -11.85
C MET A 319 5.03 3.14 -11.88
N VAL A 320 5.91 2.20 -11.58
CA VAL A 320 5.60 0.76 -11.53
C VAL A 320 5.93 0.16 -10.17
N GLY A 321 4.98 -0.58 -9.62
CA GLY A 321 5.13 -1.32 -8.36
C GLY A 321 5.70 -2.72 -8.60
N ILE A 322 6.91 -2.97 -8.12
CA ILE A 322 7.60 -4.26 -8.20
C ILE A 322 7.65 -4.84 -6.77
N GLY A 323 6.67 -5.65 -6.40
CA GLY A 323 6.63 -6.27 -5.07
C GLY A 323 7.47 -7.53 -4.98
N ARG A 324 6.87 -8.68 -5.33
CA ARG A 324 7.54 -9.99 -5.26
C ARG A 324 8.80 -10.11 -6.12
N GLY A 325 8.92 -9.28 -7.17
CA GLY A 325 10.15 -9.18 -7.98
C GLY A 325 11.33 -8.71 -7.16
N LEU A 326 11.14 -7.67 -6.34
CA LEU A 326 12.18 -7.14 -5.43
C LEU A 326 12.44 -8.05 -4.22
N LEU A 327 11.48 -8.88 -3.79
CA LEU A 327 11.74 -9.95 -2.82
C LEU A 327 12.66 -11.03 -3.38
N ALA A 328 12.42 -11.42 -4.64
CA ALA A 328 13.23 -12.42 -5.32
C ALA A 328 14.64 -11.89 -5.63
N ASP A 329 14.73 -10.64 -6.05
CA ASP A 329 16.00 -9.97 -6.38
C ASP A 329 15.97 -8.51 -5.92
N PRO A 330 16.52 -8.17 -4.75
CA PRO A 330 16.54 -6.81 -4.27
C PRO A 330 17.32 -5.85 -5.19
N ASP A 331 18.29 -6.35 -5.97
CA ASP A 331 19.08 -5.58 -6.95
C ASP A 331 18.37 -5.42 -8.32
N TRP A 332 17.13 -5.84 -8.44
CA TRP A 332 16.37 -5.79 -9.69
C TRP A 332 16.46 -4.43 -10.38
N THR A 333 16.32 -3.34 -9.63
CA THR A 333 16.33 -1.97 -10.17
C THR A 333 17.72 -1.57 -10.65
N ASN A 334 18.77 -1.84 -9.86
CA ASN A 334 20.16 -1.56 -10.23
C ASN A 334 20.58 -2.39 -11.44
N LYS A 335 20.19 -3.67 -11.52
CA LYS A 335 20.45 -4.55 -12.67
C LYS A 335 19.74 -4.05 -13.93
N ALA A 336 18.47 -3.63 -13.80
CA ALA A 336 17.72 -3.03 -14.90
C ALA A 336 18.42 -1.75 -15.43
N ALA A 337 18.80 -0.86 -14.54
CA ALA A 337 19.51 0.39 -14.88
C ALA A 337 20.87 0.13 -15.55
N ALA A 338 21.57 -0.94 -15.16
CA ALA A 338 22.84 -1.36 -15.73
C ALA A 338 22.71 -2.13 -17.08
N GLY A 339 21.48 -2.39 -17.56
CA GLY A 339 21.24 -3.22 -18.76
C GLY A 339 21.54 -4.71 -18.55
N LYS A 340 21.51 -5.17 -17.30
CA LYS A 340 21.80 -6.57 -16.89
C LYS A 340 20.52 -7.34 -16.60
N SER A 341 19.49 -7.20 -17.43
CA SER A 341 18.19 -7.83 -17.21
C SER A 341 18.26 -9.36 -17.13
N CYS A 342 19.22 -9.99 -17.85
CA CYS A 342 19.43 -11.44 -17.78
C CYS A 342 19.98 -11.92 -16.43
N ASP A 343 20.55 -11.04 -15.61
CA ASP A 343 21.08 -11.37 -14.28
C ASP A 343 20.01 -11.24 -13.19
N ILE A 344 18.81 -10.78 -13.55
CA ILE A 344 17.69 -10.63 -12.60
C ILE A 344 17.10 -12.00 -12.29
N ARG A 345 16.95 -12.28 -11.00
CA ARG A 345 16.24 -13.44 -10.48
C ARG A 345 14.75 -13.17 -10.49
N GLU A 346 14.08 -13.60 -11.56
CA GLU A 346 12.65 -13.32 -11.73
C GLU A 346 11.77 -14.07 -10.72
N CYS A 347 10.76 -13.39 -10.19
CA CYS A 347 9.73 -13.99 -9.33
C CYS A 347 8.88 -14.99 -10.12
N ILE A 348 8.83 -16.24 -9.68
CA ILE A 348 8.01 -17.31 -10.29
C ILE A 348 6.55 -17.33 -9.82
N SER A 349 6.13 -16.38 -9.01
CA SER A 349 4.75 -16.28 -8.47
C SER A 349 4.27 -17.52 -7.71
N CYS A 350 5.16 -18.18 -6.97
CA CYS A 350 4.84 -19.39 -6.21
C CYS A 350 4.07 -19.13 -4.90
N ASN A 351 4.13 -17.92 -4.36
CA ASN A 351 3.56 -17.45 -3.09
C ASN A 351 4.08 -18.14 -1.81
N LYS A 352 4.96 -19.13 -1.90
CA LYS A 352 5.33 -20.00 -0.77
C LYS A 352 6.13 -19.35 0.35
N GLY A 353 7.05 -18.45 0.02
CA GLY A 353 7.86 -17.75 1.03
C GLY A 353 7.24 -16.42 1.48
N CYS A 354 6.45 -15.80 0.63
CA CYS A 354 5.83 -14.51 0.90
C CYS A 354 4.38 -14.68 1.43
N THR A 355 3.39 -14.84 0.56
CA THR A 355 1.98 -14.84 0.92
C THR A 355 1.60 -15.96 1.88
N ASP A 356 2.05 -17.21 1.63
CA ASP A 356 1.68 -18.35 2.48
C ASP A 356 2.21 -18.18 3.90
N LYS A 357 3.45 -17.71 4.06
CA LYS A 357 4.03 -17.46 5.39
C LYS A 357 3.28 -16.41 6.16
N ILE A 358 2.99 -15.27 5.53
CA ILE A 358 2.21 -14.20 6.18
C ILE A 358 0.82 -14.69 6.60
N GLN A 359 0.14 -15.51 5.78
CA GLN A 359 -1.16 -16.09 6.15
C GLN A 359 -1.05 -17.04 7.35
N HIS A 360 0.09 -17.71 7.54
CA HIS A 360 0.38 -18.55 8.69
C HIS A 360 0.97 -17.77 9.88
N ARG A 361 1.02 -16.43 9.80
CA ARG A 361 1.63 -15.54 10.81
C ARG A 361 3.13 -15.83 11.03
N GLU A 362 3.80 -16.21 9.96
CA GLU A 362 5.25 -16.33 9.89
C GLU A 362 5.85 -15.11 9.19
N PHE A 363 7.17 -14.96 9.27
CA PHE A 363 7.90 -13.86 8.63
C PHE A 363 7.94 -14.02 7.11
N LEU A 364 7.86 -12.88 6.43
CA LEU A 364 8.06 -12.78 4.99
C LEU A 364 9.44 -13.35 4.59
N SER A 365 9.47 -14.16 3.54
CA SER A 365 10.70 -14.64 2.92
C SER A 365 10.48 -14.95 1.44
N CYS A 366 11.54 -15.32 0.72
CA CYS A 366 11.44 -15.75 -0.68
C CYS A 366 12.22 -17.03 -0.91
N ILE A 367 11.60 -18.05 -1.50
CA ILE A 367 12.27 -19.34 -1.78
C ILE A 367 13.41 -19.23 -2.82
N LEU A 368 13.41 -18.15 -3.61
CA LEU A 368 14.46 -17.88 -4.61
C LEU A 368 15.58 -16.99 -4.06
N ASN A 369 15.38 -16.38 -2.90
CA ASN A 369 16.32 -15.44 -2.28
C ASN A 369 16.54 -15.81 -0.81
N ALA A 370 17.67 -16.46 -0.54
CA ALA A 370 18.01 -16.91 0.81
C ALA A 370 18.33 -15.75 1.77
N GLU A 371 18.66 -14.57 1.26
CA GLU A 371 18.89 -13.36 2.05
C GLU A 371 17.57 -12.81 2.59
N ASN A 372 16.45 -13.00 1.86
CA ASN A 372 15.19 -12.37 2.18
C ASN A 372 14.60 -12.87 3.50
N GLY A 373 14.48 -11.97 4.47
CA GLY A 373 14.12 -12.22 5.85
C GLY A 373 15.32 -12.38 6.80
N TYR A 374 16.55 -12.26 6.27
CA TYR A 374 17.80 -12.42 7.03
C TYR A 374 18.81 -11.32 6.69
N GLU A 375 18.37 -10.20 6.16
CA GLU A 375 19.22 -9.09 5.69
C GLU A 375 20.09 -8.47 6.81
N GLY A 376 19.69 -8.63 8.05
CA GLY A 376 20.39 -8.13 9.24
C GLY A 376 21.29 -9.13 9.94
N THR A 377 21.49 -10.34 9.37
CA THR A 377 22.25 -11.41 10.03
C THR A 377 23.61 -11.69 9.39
#